data_9e7c053414d92227cb444c9ddffb6fac
#
_entry.id   9e7c053414d92227cb444c9ddffb6fac
#
_cell.length_a   1.000
_cell.length_b   1.000
_cell.length_c   1.000
_cell.angle_alpha   90.00
_cell.angle_beta   90.00
_cell.angle_gamma   90.00
#
_symmetry.space_group_name_H-M   'P 1'
#
loop_
_entity.id
_entity.type
_entity.pdbx_description
1 polymer ?
#
loop_
_entity_poly.entity_id
_entity_poly.type
_entity_poly.pdbx_seq_one_letter_code
_entity_poly.pdbx_strand_id
1 'polypeptide(L)'
;MDAKLSNFSELSNILSVKSSLRTNLMSLFTRFGLGHLLCRMSLEKQADIPAVQLILSLCLFRIASESIHSMYKKSYYDLLDTGHNCYYRMMRRATMDWRKLLMGMALRFLAILRKEHAKVSSDNASYIFDDTTLEKTGYGIEQISRVFDPVQGKCILGFKLLVCAFFDGKSTIPIDTSLHCEKGKKKDFGLTAKQRKNRFSKKRKKTDPDFIRFKESTDSKLQVAVEMLKRAWAHKSLRAKYVLCDSWFTCEYFISEVLKLGKGALNLVGLARQHQVLCKWEIAQCNGTDSTI
;
A
#
# COMPACT_ATOMS: atom_id res chain seq x y z
N MET A 1 22.22 -4.01 -16.76
CA MET A 1 22.96 -2.80 -17.24
C MET A 1 22.59 -1.67 -16.32
N ASP A 2 23.54 -1.30 -15.45
CA ASP A 2 23.34 -0.33 -14.38
C ASP A 2 23.40 1.08 -14.95
N ALA A 3 22.25 1.73 -15.06
CA ALA A 3 22.21 3.19 -15.15
C ALA A 3 22.53 3.76 -13.76
N LYS A 4 23.77 3.63 -13.31
CA LYS A 4 24.29 4.45 -12.25
C LYS A 4 24.28 5.87 -12.78
N LEU A 5 23.51 6.76 -12.14
CA LEU A 5 23.66 8.20 -12.27
C LEU A 5 25.13 8.54 -11.96
N SER A 6 25.95 8.56 -12.99
CA SER A 6 27.41 8.72 -12.86
C SER A 6 27.85 10.16 -12.78
N ASN A 7 26.93 11.13 -12.69
CA ASN A 7 27.29 12.56 -12.73
C ASN A 7 26.73 13.34 -11.55
N PHE A 8 27.64 13.78 -10.71
CA PHE A 8 27.43 14.78 -9.65
C PHE A 8 26.75 16.06 -10.18
N SER A 9 26.92 16.39 -11.46
CA SER A 9 26.25 17.49 -12.14
C SER A 9 24.76 17.27 -12.37
N GLU A 10 24.31 16.05 -12.66
CA GLU A 10 22.87 15.74 -12.78
C GLU A 10 22.16 15.82 -11.44
N LEU A 11 22.81 15.38 -10.37
CA LEU A 11 22.30 15.54 -9.02
C LEU A 11 22.34 16.99 -8.54
N SER A 12 23.34 17.81 -8.93
CA SER A 12 23.33 19.24 -8.65
C SER A 12 22.26 19.96 -9.46
N ASN A 13 21.95 19.51 -10.66
CA ASN A 13 20.82 20.00 -11.45
C ASN A 13 19.46 19.54 -10.86
N ILE A 14 19.36 18.30 -10.39
CA ILE A 14 18.21 17.82 -9.59
C ILE A 14 18.12 18.64 -8.30
N LEU A 15 19.23 19.03 -7.72
CA LEU A 15 19.28 19.82 -6.48
C LEU A 15 19.06 21.33 -6.73
N SER A 16 19.35 21.90 -7.88
CA SER A 16 18.98 23.28 -8.25
C SER A 16 17.51 23.37 -8.72
N VAL A 17 16.97 22.31 -9.31
CA VAL A 17 15.53 22.03 -9.42
C VAL A 17 14.88 21.81 -8.04
N LYS A 18 15.69 21.67 -6.95
CA LYS A 18 15.27 21.40 -5.57
C LYS A 18 14.34 22.40 -4.95
N SER A 19 14.62 23.66 -5.07
CA SER A 19 13.78 24.69 -4.45
C SER A 19 12.37 24.62 -5.02
N SER A 20 12.26 24.38 -6.32
CA SER A 20 10.97 24.23 -7.02
C SER A 20 10.27 22.94 -6.63
N LEU A 21 10.94 21.78 -6.68
CA LEU A 21 10.33 20.49 -6.33
C LEU A 21 9.92 20.43 -4.85
N ARG A 22 10.79 20.87 -3.94
CA ARG A 22 10.47 20.95 -2.50
C ARG A 22 9.29 21.88 -2.25
N THR A 23 9.28 23.04 -2.87
CA THR A 23 8.21 24.03 -2.76
C THR A 23 6.90 23.48 -3.30
N ASN A 24 6.93 22.83 -4.47
CA ASN A 24 5.76 22.22 -5.09
C ASN A 24 5.20 21.06 -4.22
N LEU A 25 6.06 20.20 -3.67
CA LEU A 25 5.62 19.13 -2.77
C LEU A 25 5.09 19.69 -1.45
N MET A 26 5.68 20.74 -0.90
CA MET A 26 5.16 21.42 0.30
C MET A 26 3.80 22.06 0.03
N SER A 27 3.63 22.73 -1.09
CA SER A 27 2.35 23.28 -1.53
C SER A 27 1.30 22.17 -1.67
N LEU A 28 1.66 21.04 -2.28
CA LEU A 28 0.81 19.87 -2.41
C LEU A 28 0.42 19.31 -1.02
N PHE A 29 1.37 19.14 -0.11
CA PHE A 29 1.11 18.65 1.25
C PHE A 29 0.22 19.60 2.05
N THR A 30 0.39 20.91 1.85
CA THR A 30 -0.49 21.93 2.45
C THR A 30 -1.91 21.81 1.89
N ARG A 31 -2.04 21.68 0.57
CA ARG A 31 -3.33 21.48 -0.12
C ARG A 31 -4.05 20.21 0.34
N PHE A 32 -3.30 19.12 0.58
CA PHE A 32 -3.85 17.89 1.16
C PHE A 32 -4.07 17.96 2.67
N GLY A 33 -3.63 19.01 3.34
CA GLY A 33 -3.74 19.15 4.79
C GLY A 33 -2.96 18.06 5.55
N LEU A 34 -1.79 17.63 5.01
CA LEU A 34 -0.97 16.58 5.60
C LEU A 34 -0.62 16.88 7.06
N GLY A 35 -0.22 18.12 7.38
CA GLY A 35 0.08 18.52 8.75
C GLY A 35 -1.09 18.29 9.71
N HIS A 36 -2.30 18.62 9.29
CA HIS A 36 -3.52 18.38 10.09
C HIS A 36 -3.81 16.88 10.27
N LEU A 37 -3.59 16.06 9.23
CA LEU A 37 -3.74 14.61 9.35
C LEU A 37 -2.74 14.02 10.34
N LEU A 38 -1.49 14.47 10.32
CA LEU A 38 -0.44 14.03 11.25
C LEU A 38 -0.72 14.47 12.68
N CYS A 39 -1.17 15.71 12.88
CA CYS A 39 -1.60 16.22 14.19
C CYS A 39 -2.67 15.34 14.81
N ARG A 40 -3.70 14.97 14.04
CA ARG A 40 -4.78 14.07 14.49
C ARG A 40 -4.31 12.65 14.84
N MET A 41 -3.10 12.28 14.45
CA MET A 41 -2.46 11.01 14.81
C MET A 41 -1.37 11.19 15.88
N SER A 42 -1.34 12.34 16.55
CA SER A 42 -0.33 12.68 17.56
C SER A 42 1.11 12.55 17.04
N LEU A 43 1.31 12.89 15.75
CA LEU A 43 2.61 12.92 15.11
C LEU A 43 2.85 14.32 14.51
N GLU A 44 3.07 15.30 15.35
CA GLU A 44 3.41 16.66 14.89
C GLU A 44 4.90 16.80 14.67
N LYS A 45 5.70 16.30 15.62
CA LYS A 45 7.16 16.39 15.61
C LYS A 45 7.82 15.05 15.96
N GLN A 46 9.02 14.89 15.48
CA GLN A 46 9.94 13.83 15.88
C GLN A 46 11.32 14.44 16.11
N ALA A 47 11.81 14.42 17.37
CA ALA A 47 13.04 15.08 17.77
C ALA A 47 13.09 16.57 17.32
N ASP A 48 12.05 17.33 17.70
CA ASP A 48 11.83 18.75 17.38
C ASP A 48 11.64 19.10 15.90
N ILE A 49 11.73 18.12 15.00
CA ILE A 49 11.50 18.34 13.57
C ILE A 49 10.04 18.08 13.24
N PRO A 50 9.38 18.99 12.49
CA PRO A 50 8.02 18.78 12.02
C PRO A 50 7.91 17.50 11.19
N ALA A 51 6.95 16.63 11.53
CA ALA A 51 6.79 15.35 10.84
C ALA A 51 6.50 15.52 9.34
N VAL A 52 5.87 16.62 8.95
CA VAL A 52 5.66 16.97 7.53
C VAL A 52 6.98 17.10 6.78
N GLN A 53 8.01 17.68 7.37
CA GLN A 53 9.34 17.81 6.76
C GLN A 53 10.01 16.44 6.60
N LEU A 54 9.89 15.57 7.61
CA LEU A 54 10.42 14.20 7.53
C LEU A 54 9.74 13.39 6.42
N ILE A 55 8.42 13.50 6.29
CA ILE A 55 7.67 12.83 5.22
C ILE A 55 8.04 13.42 3.86
N LEU A 56 8.19 14.74 3.75
CA LEU A 56 8.66 15.39 2.54
C LEU A 56 10.01 14.83 2.10
N SER A 57 10.97 14.73 3.03
CA SER A 57 12.29 14.18 2.75
C SER A 57 12.20 12.71 2.30
N LEU A 58 11.36 11.88 2.95
CA LEU A 58 11.14 10.49 2.52
C LEU A 58 10.58 10.41 1.10
N CYS A 59 9.67 11.30 0.71
CA CYS A 59 9.16 11.37 -0.65
C CYS A 59 10.25 11.77 -1.64
N LEU A 60 11.06 12.77 -1.30
CA LEU A 60 12.20 13.20 -2.13
C LEU A 60 13.22 12.08 -2.32
N PHE A 61 13.55 11.31 -1.26
CA PHE A 61 14.44 10.15 -1.38
C PHE A 61 13.88 9.11 -2.33
N ARG A 62 12.58 8.84 -2.29
CA ARG A 62 11.93 7.90 -3.20
C ARG A 62 11.92 8.39 -4.65
N ILE A 63 11.65 9.68 -4.87
CA ILE A 63 11.72 10.29 -6.21
C ILE A 63 13.15 10.17 -6.77
N ALA A 64 14.17 10.38 -5.93
CA ALA A 64 15.56 10.20 -6.29
C ALA A 64 16.00 8.72 -6.38
N SER A 65 15.10 7.75 -6.15
CA SER A 65 15.42 6.32 -6.08
C SER A 65 16.49 5.95 -5.04
N GLU A 66 16.63 6.78 -4.01
CA GLU A 66 17.64 6.62 -2.95
C GLU A 66 17.03 6.10 -1.66
N SER A 67 17.86 5.41 -0.86
CA SER A 67 17.53 5.06 0.52
C SER A 67 17.96 6.16 1.49
N ILE A 68 17.36 6.18 2.69
CA ILE A 68 17.80 7.08 3.78
C ILE A 68 19.30 6.91 4.05
N HIS A 69 19.78 5.66 4.09
CA HIS A 69 21.18 5.35 4.35
C HIS A 69 22.10 5.83 3.20
N SER A 70 21.68 5.65 1.96
CA SER A 70 22.43 6.10 0.78
C SER A 70 22.55 7.62 0.75
N MET A 71 21.45 8.32 1.00
CA MET A 71 21.43 9.78 1.06
C MET A 71 22.34 10.30 2.18
N TYR A 72 22.36 9.60 3.31
CA TYR A 72 23.22 9.95 4.43
C TYR A 72 24.71 9.75 4.13
N LYS A 73 25.07 8.63 3.49
CA LYS A 73 26.46 8.34 3.08
C LYS A 73 27.01 9.33 2.03
N LYS A 74 26.16 9.83 1.16
CA LYS A 74 26.53 10.76 0.09
C LYS A 74 26.68 12.21 0.58
N SER A 75 26.70 12.43 1.90
CA SER A 75 26.84 13.76 2.53
C SER A 75 25.80 14.79 2.07
N TYR A 76 24.61 14.35 1.72
CA TYR A 76 23.48 15.26 1.44
C TYR A 76 22.89 15.84 2.74
N TYR A 77 23.77 16.13 3.71
CA TYR A 77 23.40 16.63 5.03
C TYR A 77 22.59 17.92 4.97
N ASP A 78 22.89 18.78 4.02
CA ASP A 78 22.20 20.08 3.83
C ASP A 78 20.71 19.94 3.49
N LEU A 79 20.28 18.72 3.09
CA LEU A 79 18.87 18.42 2.87
C LEU A 79 18.15 17.87 4.09
N LEU A 80 18.93 17.41 5.06
CA LEU A 80 18.48 16.68 6.22
C LEU A 80 18.82 17.49 7.45
N ASP A 81 17.91 18.32 7.92
CA ASP A 81 18.06 19.05 9.20
C ASP A 81 18.21 18.08 10.40
N THR A 82 18.45 16.79 10.14
CA THR A 82 18.48 15.75 11.19
C THR A 82 19.22 14.48 10.79
N GLY A 83 19.70 13.76 11.80
CA GLY A 83 20.33 12.45 11.62
C GLY A 83 19.36 11.37 11.13
N HIS A 84 19.87 10.39 10.37
CA HIS A 84 19.09 9.26 9.80
C HIS A 84 18.24 8.49 10.81
N ASN A 85 18.66 8.43 12.08
CA ASN A 85 17.92 7.78 13.15
C ASN A 85 16.54 8.40 13.42
N CYS A 86 16.36 9.69 13.13
CA CYS A 86 15.10 10.38 13.30
C CYS A 86 14.02 9.77 12.38
N TYR A 87 14.36 9.51 11.11
CA TYR A 87 13.47 8.86 10.15
C TYR A 87 13.08 7.45 10.58
N TYR A 88 14.07 6.64 10.97
CA TYR A 88 13.80 5.28 11.41
C TYR A 88 12.96 5.24 12.68
N ARG A 89 13.19 6.14 13.64
CA ARG A 89 12.35 6.26 14.84
C ARG A 89 10.91 6.64 14.51
N MET A 90 10.72 7.60 13.60
CA MET A 90 9.38 7.98 13.15
C MET A 90 8.67 6.79 12.47
N MET A 91 9.33 6.11 11.53
CA MET A 91 8.73 4.98 10.82
C MET A 91 8.41 3.78 11.73
N ARG A 92 9.18 3.60 12.82
CA ARG A 92 8.98 2.49 13.79
C ARG A 92 8.03 2.84 14.93
N ARG A 93 7.42 4.00 14.92
CA ARG A 93 6.53 4.45 16.00
C ARG A 93 5.29 3.56 16.05
N ALA A 94 5.07 2.84 17.16
CA ALA A 94 4.01 1.85 17.29
C ALA A 94 2.60 2.49 17.23
N THR A 95 2.47 3.72 17.70
CA THR A 95 1.23 4.49 17.73
C THR A 95 0.89 5.13 16.38
N MET A 96 1.82 5.09 15.39
CA MET A 96 1.57 5.68 14.08
C MET A 96 0.67 4.80 13.22
N ASP A 97 -0.50 5.28 12.91
CA ASP A 97 -1.45 4.63 12.02
C ASP A 97 -1.23 5.04 10.55
N TRP A 98 -0.28 4.37 9.90
CA TRP A 98 0.04 4.61 8.48
C TRP A 98 -1.14 4.32 7.54
N ARG A 99 -2.03 3.38 7.92
CA ARG A 99 -3.24 3.08 7.18
C ARG A 99 -4.20 4.27 7.20
N LYS A 100 -4.42 4.84 8.39
CA LYS A 100 -5.26 6.03 8.56
C LYS A 100 -4.70 7.23 7.82
N LEU A 101 -3.36 7.36 7.76
CA LEU A 101 -2.71 8.40 6.97
C LEU A 101 -3.00 8.20 5.47
N LEU A 102 -2.77 7.00 4.95
CA LEU A 102 -3.03 6.66 3.53
C LEU A 102 -4.49 6.94 3.16
N MET A 103 -5.42 6.43 3.94
CA MET A 103 -6.86 6.66 3.73
C MET A 103 -7.21 8.16 3.80
N GLY A 104 -6.67 8.87 4.78
CA GLY A 104 -6.89 10.31 4.93
C GLY A 104 -6.38 11.12 3.73
N MET A 105 -5.21 10.77 3.21
CA MET A 105 -4.64 11.38 2.00
C MET A 105 -5.51 11.08 0.77
N ALA A 106 -5.93 9.82 0.59
CA ALA A 106 -6.80 9.41 -0.51
C ALA A 106 -8.14 10.16 -0.50
N LEU A 107 -8.78 10.28 0.67
CA LEU A 107 -10.03 11.03 0.82
C LEU A 107 -9.87 12.52 0.51
N ARG A 108 -8.75 13.11 0.89
CA ARG A 108 -8.43 14.51 0.56
C ARG A 108 -8.20 14.71 -0.93
N PHE A 109 -7.46 13.79 -1.55
CA PHE A 109 -7.24 13.81 -2.99
C PHE A 109 -8.55 13.73 -3.76
N LEU A 110 -9.42 12.79 -3.43
CA LEU A 110 -10.75 12.66 -4.02
C LEU A 110 -11.60 13.93 -3.84
N ALA A 111 -11.53 14.56 -2.66
CA ALA A 111 -12.27 15.79 -2.41
C ALA A 111 -11.78 16.94 -3.32
N ILE A 112 -10.47 17.00 -3.60
CA ILE A 112 -9.90 17.98 -4.53
C ILE A 112 -10.34 17.69 -5.96
N LEU A 113 -10.21 16.43 -6.42
CA LEU A 113 -10.63 16.04 -7.77
C LEU A 113 -12.09 16.34 -8.04
N ARG A 114 -12.97 16.06 -7.09
CA ARG A 114 -14.40 16.33 -7.24
C ARG A 114 -14.76 17.81 -7.29
N LYS A 115 -13.97 18.68 -6.66
CA LYS A 115 -14.13 20.12 -6.81
C LYS A 115 -13.71 20.63 -8.19
N GLU A 116 -12.64 20.06 -8.74
CA GLU A 116 -12.09 20.45 -10.04
C GLU A 116 -12.87 19.82 -11.22
N HIS A 117 -13.45 18.64 -11.01
CA HIS A 117 -14.13 17.85 -12.03
C HIS A 117 -15.55 17.47 -11.56
N ALA A 118 -16.43 18.46 -11.47
CA ALA A 118 -17.81 18.31 -10.95
C ALA A 118 -18.69 17.26 -11.68
N LYS A 119 -18.24 16.65 -12.76
CA LYS A 119 -18.99 15.69 -13.59
C LYS A 119 -18.37 14.27 -13.63
N VAL A 120 -17.58 13.86 -12.65
CA VAL A 120 -17.14 12.44 -12.61
C VAL A 120 -18.34 11.62 -12.12
N SER A 121 -18.94 10.86 -13.05
CA SER A 121 -20.03 9.92 -12.71
C SER A 121 -19.45 8.82 -11.79
N SER A 122 -20.08 8.63 -10.63
CA SER A 122 -19.75 7.53 -9.72
C SER A 122 -20.19 6.15 -10.24
N ASP A 123 -20.82 6.10 -11.43
CA ASP A 123 -21.41 4.88 -11.97
C ASP A 123 -20.39 3.78 -12.28
N ASN A 124 -19.15 4.15 -12.57
CA ASN A 124 -18.05 3.22 -12.84
C ASN A 124 -17.05 3.10 -11.67
N ALA A 125 -17.39 3.67 -10.51
CA ALA A 125 -16.50 3.57 -9.36
C ALA A 125 -16.32 2.11 -8.91
N SER A 126 -15.07 1.75 -8.65
CA SER A 126 -14.68 0.37 -8.35
C SER A 126 -13.62 0.30 -7.26
N TYR A 127 -13.66 -0.76 -6.46
CA TYR A 127 -12.50 -1.18 -5.67
C TYR A 127 -11.66 -2.14 -6.49
N ILE A 128 -10.35 -2.03 -6.38
CA ILE A 128 -9.41 -2.90 -7.08
C ILE A 128 -8.53 -3.59 -6.04
N PHE A 129 -8.50 -4.92 -6.06
CA PHE A 129 -7.63 -5.74 -5.22
C PHE A 129 -6.57 -6.41 -6.07
N ASP A 130 -5.33 -6.22 -5.69
CA ASP A 130 -4.19 -6.87 -6.32
C ASP A 130 -3.08 -7.13 -5.30
N ASP A 131 -2.22 -8.11 -5.57
CA ASP A 131 -1.04 -8.35 -4.75
C ASP A 131 0.24 -8.37 -5.60
N THR A 132 1.31 -7.89 -5.00
CA THR A 132 2.63 -7.92 -5.62
C THR A 132 3.68 -8.43 -4.65
N THR A 133 4.80 -8.91 -5.18
CA THR A 133 5.91 -9.41 -4.37
C THR A 133 6.91 -8.30 -4.09
N LEU A 134 7.24 -8.10 -2.81
CA LEU A 134 8.29 -7.18 -2.37
C LEU A 134 9.52 -7.95 -1.95
N GLU A 135 10.49 -8.06 -2.84
CA GLU A 135 11.77 -8.70 -2.56
C GLU A 135 12.58 -7.95 -1.51
N LYS A 136 13.27 -8.70 -0.65
CA LYS A 136 14.17 -8.20 0.40
C LYS A 136 15.46 -9.02 0.40
N THR A 137 16.55 -8.40 0.82
CA THR A 137 17.88 -9.03 0.83
C THR A 137 18.31 -9.52 2.21
N GLY A 138 17.67 -9.04 3.29
CA GLY A 138 18.10 -9.32 4.67
C GLY A 138 17.13 -10.19 5.47
N TYR A 139 17.67 -11.11 6.28
CA TYR A 139 16.88 -11.96 7.19
C TYR A 139 16.53 -11.29 8.53
N GLY A 140 17.11 -10.12 8.83
CA GLY A 140 16.86 -9.40 10.09
C GLY A 140 15.50 -8.68 10.15
N ILE A 141 14.69 -8.74 9.11
CA ILE A 141 13.40 -8.06 9.03
C ILE A 141 12.35 -8.89 9.77
N GLU A 142 11.52 -8.23 10.56
CA GLU A 142 10.43 -8.90 11.27
C GLU A 142 9.43 -9.53 10.28
N GLN A 143 8.95 -10.73 10.61
CA GLN A 143 8.04 -11.52 9.78
C GLN A 143 8.53 -11.81 8.35
N ILE A 144 9.81 -11.58 8.06
CA ILE A 144 10.37 -11.92 6.75
C ILE A 144 10.16 -13.42 6.46
N SER A 145 9.78 -13.74 5.24
CA SER A 145 9.54 -15.11 4.79
C SER A 145 10.00 -15.31 3.35
N ARG A 146 10.02 -16.55 2.91
CA ARG A 146 10.09 -16.84 1.49
C ARG A 146 8.66 -16.89 0.93
N VAL A 147 8.42 -16.03 -0.04
CA VAL A 147 7.13 -15.91 -0.74
C VAL A 147 7.30 -16.33 -2.19
N PHE A 148 6.28 -16.99 -2.74
CA PHE A 148 6.29 -17.38 -4.15
C PHE A 148 6.10 -16.16 -5.05
N ASP A 149 7.03 -15.94 -5.97
CA ASP A 149 6.93 -14.92 -7.01
C ASP A 149 6.48 -15.56 -8.32
N PRO A 150 5.26 -15.30 -8.80
CA PRO A 150 4.76 -15.91 -10.03
C PRO A 150 5.52 -15.45 -11.28
N VAL A 151 6.08 -14.23 -11.27
CA VAL A 151 6.85 -13.69 -12.40
C VAL A 151 8.18 -14.43 -12.55
N GLN A 152 8.86 -14.69 -11.42
CA GLN A 152 10.14 -15.42 -11.43
C GLN A 152 9.97 -16.95 -11.34
N GLY A 153 8.75 -17.46 -11.09
CA GLY A 153 8.48 -18.89 -10.93
C GLY A 153 9.17 -19.54 -9.72
N LYS A 154 9.62 -18.77 -8.73
CA LYS A 154 10.39 -19.25 -7.58
C LYS A 154 10.03 -18.55 -6.27
N CYS A 155 10.43 -19.17 -5.15
CA CYS A 155 10.31 -18.54 -3.84
C CYS A 155 11.48 -17.58 -3.59
N ILE A 156 11.18 -16.29 -3.40
CA ILE A 156 12.14 -15.24 -3.05
C ILE A 156 11.97 -14.82 -1.60
N LEU A 157 12.99 -14.19 -1.03
CA LEU A 157 12.91 -13.60 0.31
C LEU A 157 12.15 -12.29 0.25
N GLY A 158 11.06 -12.16 1.00
CA GLY A 158 10.26 -10.95 0.94
C GLY A 158 8.90 -11.04 1.60
N PHE A 159 7.98 -10.25 1.08
CA PHE A 159 6.58 -10.18 1.48
C PHE A 159 5.67 -10.15 0.25
N LYS A 160 4.43 -10.56 0.43
CA LYS A 160 3.33 -10.18 -0.46
C LYS A 160 2.73 -8.86 0.01
N LEU A 161 2.63 -7.88 -0.87
CA LEU A 161 1.93 -6.63 -0.61
C LEU A 161 0.55 -6.70 -1.23
N LEU A 162 -0.47 -6.81 -0.40
CA LEU A 162 -1.86 -6.68 -0.80
C LEU A 162 -2.21 -5.18 -0.84
N VAL A 163 -2.82 -4.75 -1.93
CA VAL A 163 -3.27 -3.38 -2.15
C VAL A 163 -4.77 -3.37 -2.41
N CYS A 164 -5.48 -2.47 -1.74
CA CYS A 164 -6.81 -2.06 -2.10
C CYS A 164 -6.74 -0.64 -2.66
N ALA A 165 -7.15 -0.47 -3.92
CA ALA A 165 -7.26 0.82 -4.56
C ALA A 165 -8.74 1.16 -4.84
N PHE A 166 -9.02 2.45 -4.97
CA PHE A 166 -10.31 2.97 -5.39
C PHE A 166 -10.15 3.64 -6.75
N PHE A 167 -10.98 3.25 -7.70
CA PHE A 167 -11.10 3.87 -9.01
C PHE A 167 -12.37 4.71 -9.04
N ASP A 168 -12.24 5.99 -9.34
CA ASP A 168 -13.36 6.94 -9.35
C ASP A 168 -14.02 7.12 -10.73
N GLY A 169 -13.64 6.29 -11.72
CA GLY A 169 -14.00 6.40 -13.12
C GLY A 169 -12.93 7.07 -13.99
N LYS A 170 -11.90 7.68 -13.38
CA LYS A 170 -10.80 8.36 -14.07
C LYS A 170 -9.43 8.09 -13.44
N SER A 171 -9.35 8.08 -12.12
CA SER A 171 -8.10 7.96 -11.35
C SER A 171 -8.13 6.74 -10.44
N THR A 172 -7.02 6.01 -10.38
CA THR A 172 -6.82 4.89 -9.44
C THR A 172 -6.00 5.36 -8.25
N ILE A 173 -6.54 5.22 -7.04
CA ILE A 173 -5.98 5.76 -5.81
C ILE A 173 -5.83 4.64 -4.79
N PRO A 174 -4.61 4.31 -4.32
CA PRO A 174 -4.43 3.37 -3.23
C PRO A 174 -5.10 3.90 -1.95
N ILE A 175 -5.93 3.08 -1.32
CA ILE A 175 -6.67 3.46 -0.10
C ILE A 175 -6.28 2.63 1.12
N ASP A 176 -5.82 1.41 0.91
CA ASP A 176 -5.35 0.53 1.98
C ASP A 176 -4.29 -0.45 1.48
N THR A 177 -3.40 -0.88 2.35
CA THR A 177 -2.35 -1.86 2.04
C THR A 177 -2.10 -2.80 3.21
N SER A 178 -1.66 -4.04 2.93
CA SER A 178 -1.19 -4.97 3.95
C SER A 178 0.00 -5.79 3.45
N LEU A 179 0.98 -6.02 4.34
CA LEU A 179 2.11 -6.90 4.07
C LEU A 179 1.82 -8.29 4.64
N HIS A 180 2.00 -9.31 3.82
CA HIS A 180 1.80 -10.70 4.22
C HIS A 180 3.07 -11.52 4.11
N CYS A 181 3.30 -12.38 5.10
CA CYS A 181 4.31 -13.42 5.07
C CYS A 181 3.65 -14.79 4.78
N GLU A 182 4.39 -15.69 4.18
CA GLU A 182 3.96 -17.08 3.98
C GLU A 182 4.53 -17.97 5.07
N LYS A 183 3.66 -18.77 5.73
CA LYS A 183 4.10 -19.68 6.80
C LYS A 183 5.02 -20.79 6.31
N GLY A 184 4.93 -21.14 5.02
CA GLY A 184 5.67 -22.24 4.42
C GLY A 184 5.05 -23.62 4.74
N LYS A 185 5.33 -24.62 3.89
CA LYS A 185 4.82 -25.98 4.06
C LYS A 185 5.78 -26.89 4.85
N LYS A 186 7.09 -26.84 4.49
CA LYS A 186 8.12 -27.74 5.06
C LYS A 186 8.99 -27.06 6.12
N LYS A 187 9.19 -25.76 6.01
CA LYS A 187 10.00 -24.95 6.94
C LYS A 187 9.22 -23.72 7.30
N ASP A 188 9.14 -23.37 8.59
CA ASP A 188 8.45 -22.17 9.05
C ASP A 188 8.98 -20.93 8.34
N PHE A 189 8.11 -20.23 7.66
CA PHE A 189 8.42 -19.07 6.82
C PHE A 189 9.40 -19.36 5.68
N GLY A 190 9.63 -20.63 5.33
CA GLY A 190 10.65 -21.04 4.34
C GLY A 190 12.09 -20.76 4.76
N LEU A 191 12.36 -20.53 6.05
CA LEU A 191 13.64 -20.13 6.62
C LEU A 191 14.27 -21.25 7.46
N THR A 192 15.61 -21.28 7.54
CA THR A 192 16.33 -22.14 8.50
C THR A 192 16.16 -21.63 9.92
N ALA A 193 16.41 -22.49 10.93
CA ALA A 193 16.34 -22.11 12.34
C ALA A 193 17.30 -20.93 12.66
N LYS A 194 18.51 -20.93 12.10
CA LYS A 194 19.49 -19.85 12.25
C LYS A 194 18.96 -18.53 11.67
N GLN A 195 18.35 -18.55 10.48
CA GLN A 195 17.77 -17.37 9.84
C GLN A 195 16.60 -16.82 10.67
N ARG A 196 15.72 -17.69 11.20
CA ARG A 196 14.61 -17.27 12.05
C ARG A 196 15.07 -16.61 13.35
N LYS A 197 16.10 -17.14 13.98
CA LYS A 197 16.66 -16.59 15.23
C LYS A 197 17.17 -15.14 15.04
N ASN A 198 17.64 -14.81 13.85
CA ASN A 198 18.17 -13.48 13.53
C ASN A 198 17.10 -12.46 13.12
N ARG A 199 15.83 -12.84 13.05
CA ARG A 199 14.76 -11.88 12.73
C ARG A 199 14.56 -10.88 13.86
N PHE A 200 14.33 -9.64 13.48
CA PHE A 200 13.90 -8.61 14.43
C PHE A 200 12.55 -8.98 15.03
N SER A 201 12.37 -8.72 16.28
CA SER A 201 11.09 -8.85 16.99
C SER A 201 10.98 -7.77 18.02
N LYS A 202 9.78 -7.20 18.18
CA LYS A 202 9.52 -6.23 19.25
C LYS A 202 8.22 -6.54 19.99
N LYS A 203 8.19 -6.21 21.27
CA LYS A 203 6.95 -6.25 22.06
C LYS A 203 6.04 -5.10 21.65
N ARG A 204 4.74 -5.38 21.52
CA ARG A 204 3.70 -4.43 21.11
C ARG A 204 2.53 -4.48 22.06
N LYS A 205 1.86 -3.36 22.27
CA LYS A 205 0.57 -3.32 22.93
C LYS A 205 -0.51 -3.73 21.92
N LYS A 206 -1.49 -4.54 22.34
CA LYS A 206 -2.58 -5.02 21.48
C LYS A 206 -3.40 -3.88 20.86
N THR A 207 -3.42 -2.72 21.52
CA THR A 207 -4.14 -1.52 21.08
C THR A 207 -3.40 -0.70 20.02
N ASP A 208 -2.10 -0.97 19.82
CA ASP A 208 -1.31 -0.18 18.89
C ASP A 208 -1.62 -0.54 17.43
N PRO A 209 -1.70 0.42 16.52
CA PRO A 209 -1.87 0.17 15.08
C PRO A 209 -0.81 -0.77 14.50
N ASP A 210 0.41 -0.69 15.01
CA ASP A 210 1.52 -1.56 14.63
C ASP A 210 1.27 -3.04 15.01
N PHE A 211 0.59 -3.32 16.14
CA PHE A 211 0.19 -4.68 16.50
C PHE A 211 -0.83 -5.26 15.52
N ILE A 212 -1.81 -4.46 15.13
CA ILE A 212 -2.83 -4.88 14.16
C ILE A 212 -2.16 -5.25 12.83
N ARG A 213 -1.25 -4.41 12.35
CA ARG A 213 -0.48 -4.65 11.11
C ARG A 213 0.39 -5.91 11.21
N PHE A 214 1.05 -6.11 12.36
CA PHE A 214 1.84 -7.30 12.63
C PHE A 214 0.98 -8.57 12.59
N LYS A 215 -0.20 -8.56 13.22
CA LYS A 215 -1.13 -9.69 13.19
C LYS A 215 -1.61 -9.98 11.78
N GLU A 216 -2.05 -8.99 11.03
CA GLU A 216 -2.50 -9.13 9.65
C GLU A 216 -1.46 -9.81 8.74
N SER A 217 -0.17 -9.63 9.02
CA SER A 217 0.90 -10.23 8.20
C SER A 217 0.85 -11.75 8.15
N THR A 218 0.22 -12.40 9.13
CA THR A 218 0.03 -13.86 9.22
C THR A 218 -1.40 -14.32 8.99
N ASP A 219 -2.35 -13.38 8.94
CA ASP A 219 -3.76 -13.67 8.67
C ASP A 219 -3.97 -14.00 7.18
N SER A 220 -5.09 -14.61 6.85
CA SER A 220 -5.46 -14.89 5.46
C SER A 220 -5.59 -13.59 4.66
N LYS A 221 -4.97 -13.52 3.48
CA LYS A 221 -5.09 -12.36 2.58
C LYS A 221 -6.55 -12.07 2.23
N LEU A 222 -7.38 -13.11 2.05
CA LEU A 222 -8.81 -12.96 1.77
C LEU A 222 -9.55 -12.30 2.93
N GLN A 223 -9.28 -12.72 4.17
CA GLN A 223 -9.89 -12.08 5.35
C GLN A 223 -9.46 -10.62 5.47
N VAL A 224 -8.18 -10.33 5.23
CA VAL A 224 -7.67 -8.96 5.28
C VAL A 224 -8.25 -8.12 4.15
N ALA A 225 -8.43 -8.68 2.94
CA ALA A 225 -9.09 -7.98 1.82
C ALA A 225 -10.55 -7.61 2.17
N VAL A 226 -11.29 -8.52 2.79
CA VAL A 226 -12.65 -8.24 3.29
C VAL A 226 -12.64 -7.09 4.32
N GLU A 227 -11.71 -7.11 5.26
CA GLU A 227 -11.62 -6.03 6.25
C GLU A 227 -11.19 -4.68 5.63
N MET A 228 -10.33 -4.68 4.61
CA MET A 228 -10.01 -3.49 3.82
C MET A 228 -11.27 -2.95 3.13
N LEU A 229 -12.04 -3.83 2.50
CA LEU A 229 -13.28 -3.46 1.83
C LEU A 229 -14.30 -2.89 2.80
N LYS A 230 -14.48 -3.49 3.98
CA LYS A 230 -15.37 -2.97 5.04
C LYS A 230 -14.97 -1.58 5.48
N ARG A 231 -13.65 -1.34 5.69
CA ARG A 231 -13.14 -0.01 6.05
C ARG A 231 -13.43 1.01 4.96
N ALA A 232 -13.16 0.67 3.70
CA ALA A 232 -13.43 1.55 2.56
C ALA A 232 -14.93 1.84 2.41
N TRP A 233 -15.75 0.80 2.49
CA TRP A 233 -17.22 0.89 2.38
C TRP A 233 -17.86 1.77 3.45
N ALA A 234 -17.26 1.89 4.63
CA ALA A 234 -17.72 2.78 5.69
C ALA A 234 -17.65 4.28 5.31
N HIS A 235 -16.82 4.65 4.33
CA HIS A 235 -16.69 6.02 3.84
C HIS A 235 -17.66 6.29 2.69
N LYS A 236 -18.64 7.18 2.90
CA LYS A 236 -19.63 7.56 1.86
C LYS A 236 -18.98 8.02 0.55
N SER A 237 -17.84 8.71 0.64
CA SER A 237 -17.09 9.21 -0.52
C SER A 237 -16.36 8.11 -1.31
N LEU A 238 -16.26 6.89 -0.79
CA LEU A 238 -15.66 5.74 -1.45
C LEU A 238 -16.69 4.70 -1.90
N ARG A 239 -17.97 5.05 -1.98
CA ARG A 239 -18.98 4.11 -2.49
C ARG A 239 -18.70 3.75 -3.94
N ALA A 240 -18.75 2.47 -4.24
CA ALA A 240 -18.48 1.90 -5.55
C ALA A 240 -19.57 0.88 -5.92
N LYS A 241 -19.72 0.59 -7.21
CA LYS A 241 -20.61 -0.45 -7.71
C LYS A 241 -19.90 -1.79 -7.89
N TYR A 242 -18.58 -1.77 -8.04
CA TYR A 242 -17.82 -2.95 -8.43
C TYR A 242 -16.63 -3.20 -7.50
N VAL A 243 -16.29 -4.47 -7.35
CA VAL A 243 -15.01 -4.94 -6.82
C VAL A 243 -14.32 -5.69 -7.94
N LEU A 244 -13.17 -5.20 -8.37
CA LEU A 244 -12.34 -5.81 -9.40
C LEU A 244 -11.20 -6.58 -8.73
N CYS A 245 -10.99 -7.81 -9.13
CA CYS A 245 -9.90 -8.63 -8.59
C CYS A 245 -9.46 -9.71 -9.59
N ASP A 246 -8.26 -10.25 -9.36
CA ASP A 246 -7.76 -11.38 -10.14
C ASP A 246 -8.44 -12.70 -9.75
N SER A 247 -8.13 -13.76 -10.48
CA SER A 247 -8.69 -15.10 -10.27
C SER A 247 -8.37 -15.71 -8.90
N TRP A 248 -7.35 -15.21 -8.22
CA TRP A 248 -6.97 -15.71 -6.90
C TRP A 248 -7.98 -15.30 -5.82
N PHE A 249 -8.57 -14.10 -5.96
CA PHE A 249 -9.61 -13.60 -5.05
C PHE A 249 -11.01 -14.13 -5.41
N THR A 250 -11.20 -14.64 -6.63
CA THR A 250 -12.51 -15.13 -7.09
C THR A 250 -12.83 -16.50 -6.46
N CYS A 251 -13.20 -16.48 -5.19
CA CYS A 251 -13.61 -17.67 -4.43
C CYS A 251 -14.92 -17.39 -3.68
N GLU A 252 -15.64 -18.45 -3.34
CA GLU A 252 -16.96 -18.39 -2.68
C GLU A 252 -16.96 -17.49 -1.44
N TYR A 253 -15.94 -17.61 -0.58
CA TYR A 253 -15.82 -16.81 0.63
C TYR A 253 -15.78 -15.30 0.31
N PHE A 254 -14.89 -14.88 -0.59
CA PHE A 254 -14.72 -13.45 -0.90
C PHE A 254 -15.95 -12.90 -1.63
N ILE A 255 -16.51 -13.65 -2.59
CA ILE A 255 -17.75 -13.28 -3.30
C ILE A 255 -18.89 -13.06 -2.30
N SER A 256 -19.11 -14.04 -1.40
CA SER A 256 -20.16 -13.97 -0.38
C SER A 256 -20.03 -12.75 0.53
N GLU A 257 -18.82 -12.46 1.00
CA GLU A 257 -18.58 -11.28 1.86
C GLU A 257 -18.77 -9.94 1.12
N VAL A 258 -18.38 -9.86 -0.15
CA VAL A 258 -18.62 -8.67 -1.00
C VAL A 258 -20.13 -8.42 -1.16
N LEU A 259 -20.90 -9.48 -1.52
CA LEU A 259 -22.33 -9.37 -1.73
C LEU A 259 -23.08 -9.03 -0.43
N LYS A 260 -22.72 -9.66 0.68
CA LYS A 260 -23.28 -9.34 2.01
C LYS A 260 -23.05 -7.87 2.39
N LEU A 261 -21.83 -7.36 2.18
CA LEU A 261 -21.48 -5.99 2.50
C LEU A 261 -22.27 -5.00 1.65
N GLY A 262 -22.38 -5.26 0.37
CA GLY A 262 -23.05 -4.40 -0.60
C GLY A 262 -24.58 -4.44 -0.53
N LYS A 263 -25.18 -5.49 0.05
CA LYS A 263 -26.64 -5.71 0.06
C LYS A 263 -27.27 -5.51 -1.32
N GLY A 264 -26.64 -6.06 -2.37
CA GLY A 264 -27.06 -5.91 -3.77
C GLY A 264 -26.57 -4.66 -4.50
N ALA A 265 -25.93 -3.72 -3.81
CA ALA A 265 -25.39 -2.50 -4.45
C ALA A 265 -23.91 -2.63 -4.86
N LEU A 266 -23.24 -3.72 -4.50
CA LEU A 266 -21.83 -3.98 -4.79
C LEU A 266 -21.69 -5.33 -5.51
N ASN A 267 -21.08 -5.33 -6.68
CA ASN A 267 -20.90 -6.49 -7.53
C ASN A 267 -19.41 -6.84 -7.61
N LEU A 268 -19.10 -8.13 -7.72
CA LEU A 268 -17.73 -8.58 -7.94
C LEU A 268 -17.52 -8.89 -9.42
N VAL A 269 -16.42 -8.40 -9.96
CA VAL A 269 -15.93 -8.69 -11.31
C VAL A 269 -14.52 -9.27 -11.18
N GLY A 270 -14.37 -10.51 -11.58
CA GLY A 270 -13.08 -11.21 -11.48
C GLY A 270 -12.99 -12.34 -12.49
N LEU A 271 -11.77 -12.79 -12.78
CA LEU A 271 -11.55 -13.93 -13.66
C LEU A 271 -11.87 -15.22 -12.89
N ALA A 272 -12.73 -16.07 -13.45
CA ALA A 272 -12.98 -17.41 -12.89
C ALA A 272 -11.90 -18.39 -13.37
N ARG A 273 -11.40 -19.24 -12.47
CA ARG A 273 -10.56 -20.38 -12.85
C ARG A 273 -11.44 -21.49 -13.41
N GLN A 274 -11.00 -22.16 -14.47
CA GLN A 274 -11.75 -23.22 -15.16
C GLN A 274 -12.33 -24.33 -14.26
N HIS A 275 -11.79 -24.54 -13.07
CA HIS A 275 -12.23 -25.60 -12.14
C HIS A 275 -13.09 -25.11 -10.96
N GLN A 276 -13.54 -23.87 -10.93
CA GLN A 276 -14.27 -23.28 -9.80
C GLN A 276 -15.72 -22.88 -10.12
N VAL A 277 -16.22 -23.17 -11.32
CA VAL A 277 -17.60 -22.80 -11.71
C VAL A 277 -18.55 -23.95 -11.39
N LEU A 278 -18.81 -24.17 -10.10
CA LEU A 278 -19.96 -24.91 -9.61
C LEU A 278 -20.63 -24.12 -8.47
N CYS A 279 -20.97 -22.87 -8.73
CA CYS A 279 -21.89 -22.13 -7.88
C CYS A 279 -23.19 -21.92 -8.62
N LYS A 280 -24.30 -22.42 -8.06
CA LYS A 280 -25.67 -22.03 -8.41
C LYS A 280 -25.87 -20.56 -8.04
N TRP A 281 -25.33 -19.69 -8.85
CA TRP A 281 -25.71 -18.29 -8.90
C TRP A 281 -26.20 -18.07 -10.33
N GLU A 282 -27.35 -17.45 -10.50
CA GLU A 282 -27.82 -17.00 -11.81
C GLU A 282 -26.77 -15.99 -12.32
N ILE A 283 -25.77 -16.52 -13.01
CA ILE A 283 -24.89 -15.74 -13.87
C ILE A 283 -25.82 -15.28 -14.98
N ALA A 284 -26.08 -13.98 -15.07
CA ALA A 284 -26.65 -13.41 -16.27
C ALA A 284 -25.75 -13.89 -17.42
N GLN A 285 -26.27 -14.85 -18.18
CA GLN A 285 -25.60 -15.35 -19.38
C GLN A 285 -25.47 -14.14 -20.31
N CYS A 286 -24.28 -13.62 -20.43
CA CYS A 286 -23.91 -12.90 -21.64
C CYS A 286 -23.94 -13.94 -22.77
N ASN A 287 -25.09 -14.16 -23.37
CA ASN A 287 -25.23 -14.84 -24.62
C ASN A 287 -24.53 -14.02 -25.69
N GLY A 288 -23.23 -14.14 -25.77
CA GLY A 288 -22.44 -13.77 -26.94
C GLY A 288 -22.59 -14.88 -27.98
N THR A 289 -23.69 -14.88 -28.69
CA THR A 289 -23.74 -15.42 -30.06
C THR A 289 -22.87 -14.50 -30.90
N ASP A 290 -21.65 -14.91 -31.15
CA ASP A 290 -20.95 -14.58 -32.38
C ASP A 290 -19.93 -15.70 -32.67
N SER A 291 -20.49 -16.75 -33.28
CA SER A 291 -19.79 -17.64 -34.18
C SER A 291 -19.98 -17.03 -35.58
N THR A 292 -18.96 -16.40 -36.13
CA THR A 292 -18.62 -16.39 -37.57
C THR A 292 -17.45 -15.42 -37.77
N ILE A 293 -16.33 -15.93 -38.00
CA ILE A 293 -15.32 -15.97 -39.08
C ILE A 293 -13.98 -16.34 -38.49
#